data_81ae6ce8830c99c99839b2077b7d071e
#
_entry.id   81ae6ce8830c99c99839b2077b7d071e
#
_cell.length_a   1.000
_cell.length_b   1.000
_cell.length_c   1.000
_cell.angle_alpha   90.00
_cell.angle_beta   90.00
_cell.angle_gamma   90.00
#
_symmetry.space_group_name_H-M   'P 1'
#
loop_
_entity.id
_entity.type
_entity.pdbx_description
1 polymer ?
#
loop_
_entity_poly.entity_id
_entity_poly.type
_entity_poly.pdbx_seq_one_letter_code
_entity_poly.pdbx_strand_id
1 'polypeptide(L)'
;MTVEEGKAAPAFSLKDASGKKISLKDFRGKNVIVYFYPKDDTPGCTKEACGFRDHWKKLQKQGAVVLGISPDDERSHKAFIAKYKLPFTLLCDPDKKVMAKYGAYGEKMMYGKKTVGVIRSTVWVGADGKVKKHWKRVAKAADHPDKVLEALQADIG
;
A
#
# COMPACT_ATOMS: atom_id res chain seq x y z
N MET A 1 -0.49 -13.00 -13.41
CA MET A 1 -0.36 -13.41 -12.00
C MET A 1 -1.29 -12.58 -11.15
N THR A 2 -2.07 -13.24 -10.33
CA THR A 2 -2.98 -12.59 -9.41
C THR A 2 -2.48 -12.76 -7.98
N VAL A 3 -2.94 -11.89 -7.09
CA VAL A 3 -2.63 -11.99 -5.66
C VAL A 3 -3.54 -13.04 -5.04
N GLU A 4 -2.94 -14.02 -4.37
CA GLU A 4 -3.70 -15.06 -3.65
C GLU A 4 -3.08 -15.28 -2.29
N GLU A 5 -3.92 -15.35 -1.26
CA GLU A 5 -3.46 -15.65 0.11
C GLU A 5 -2.80 -17.02 0.15
N GLY A 6 -1.66 -17.10 0.83
CA GLY A 6 -0.86 -18.31 0.93
C GLY A 6 0.16 -18.52 -0.17
N LYS A 7 0.10 -17.72 -1.22
CA LYS A 7 1.05 -17.81 -2.36
C LYS A 7 2.02 -16.63 -2.37
N ALA A 8 3.13 -16.78 -3.09
CA ALA A 8 4.12 -15.72 -3.20
C ALA A 8 3.50 -14.45 -3.76
N ALA A 9 3.82 -13.31 -3.16
CA ALA A 9 3.39 -12.02 -3.67
C ALA A 9 4.11 -11.69 -4.98
N PRO A 10 3.43 -11.09 -5.97
CA PRO A 10 4.09 -10.69 -7.21
C PRO A 10 5.28 -9.75 -6.94
N ALA A 11 6.40 -10.04 -7.58
CA ALA A 11 7.61 -9.23 -7.46
C ALA A 11 7.40 -7.86 -8.10
N PHE A 12 8.01 -6.83 -7.53
CA PHE A 12 8.04 -5.52 -8.16
C PHE A 12 9.29 -4.75 -7.79
N SER A 13 9.57 -3.72 -8.58
CA SER A 13 10.65 -2.79 -8.33
C SER A 13 10.20 -1.43 -8.84
N LEU A 14 10.12 -0.46 -7.94
CA LEU A 14 9.63 0.89 -8.23
C LEU A 14 10.53 1.93 -7.57
N LYS A 15 10.52 3.15 -8.11
CA LYS A 15 11.29 4.26 -7.52
C LYS A 15 10.52 4.88 -6.37
N ASP A 16 11.24 5.23 -5.31
CA ASP A 16 10.67 6.02 -4.22
C ASP A 16 10.72 7.53 -4.55
N ALA A 17 10.35 8.38 -3.58
CA ALA A 17 10.31 9.82 -3.76
C ALA A 17 11.68 10.44 -4.03
N SER A 18 12.76 9.77 -3.67
CA SER A 18 14.14 10.23 -3.91
C SER A 18 14.73 9.70 -5.22
N GLY A 19 14.00 8.87 -5.95
CA GLY A 19 14.47 8.23 -7.18
C GLY A 19 15.20 6.92 -6.94
N LYS A 20 15.28 6.46 -5.70
CA LYS A 20 15.92 5.19 -5.35
C LYS A 20 15.01 4.02 -5.71
N LYS A 21 15.56 3.00 -6.33
CA LYS A 21 14.82 1.80 -6.70
C LYS A 21 14.59 0.90 -5.47
N ILE A 22 13.33 0.61 -5.19
CA ILE A 22 12.90 -0.22 -4.07
C ILE A 22 12.22 -1.47 -4.62
N SER A 23 12.64 -2.63 -4.16
CA SER A 23 12.07 -3.92 -4.57
C SER A 23 11.43 -4.62 -3.39
N LEU A 24 10.36 -5.37 -3.64
CA LEU A 24 9.68 -6.12 -2.58
C LEU A 24 10.65 -7.07 -1.85
N LYS A 25 11.53 -7.72 -2.59
CA LYS A 25 12.54 -8.66 -2.02
C LYS A 25 13.46 -8.01 -1.00
N ASP A 26 13.63 -6.69 -1.04
CA ASP A 26 14.48 -5.97 -0.10
C ASP A 26 13.98 -6.06 1.34
N PHE A 27 12.70 -6.43 1.51
CA PHE A 27 12.05 -6.52 2.82
C PHE A 27 11.81 -7.96 3.28
N ARG A 28 12.47 -8.93 2.66
CA ARG A 28 12.36 -10.33 3.08
C ARG A 28 12.74 -10.44 4.56
N GLY A 29 11.95 -11.17 5.34
CA GLY A 29 12.12 -11.27 6.79
C GLY A 29 11.27 -10.29 7.58
N LYS A 30 10.54 -9.40 6.91
CA LYS A 30 9.65 -8.43 7.54
C LYS A 30 8.22 -8.58 7.00
N ASN A 31 7.26 -8.18 7.81
CA ASN A 31 5.89 -8.02 7.33
C ASN A 31 5.82 -6.74 6.50
N VAL A 32 5.32 -6.83 5.28
CA VAL A 32 5.20 -5.68 4.39
C VAL A 32 3.75 -5.39 4.11
N ILE A 33 3.31 -4.19 4.43
CA ILE A 33 1.99 -3.69 4.12
C ILE A 33 2.11 -2.84 2.86
N VAL A 34 1.60 -3.36 1.75
CA VAL A 34 1.62 -2.66 0.47
C VAL A 34 0.20 -2.14 0.22
N TYR A 35 0.02 -0.83 0.29
CA TYR A 35 -1.30 -0.27 0.04
C TYR A 35 -1.30 0.59 -1.23
N PHE A 36 -2.39 0.49 -1.99
CA PHE A 36 -2.56 1.17 -3.26
C PHE A 36 -3.62 2.24 -3.12
N TYR A 37 -3.33 3.43 -3.63
CA TYR A 37 -4.24 4.57 -3.56
C TYR A 37 -4.16 5.40 -4.83
N PRO A 38 -5.24 6.16 -5.19
CA PRO A 38 -5.31 6.80 -6.49
C PRO A 38 -4.48 8.08 -6.65
N LYS A 39 -4.34 8.90 -5.61
CA LYS A 39 -3.68 10.20 -5.78
C LYS A 39 -3.25 10.83 -4.46
N ASP A 40 -2.01 11.32 -4.43
CA ASP A 40 -1.47 12.06 -3.28
C ASP A 40 -2.34 13.27 -2.93
N ASP A 41 -2.41 13.55 -1.63
CA ASP A 41 -3.04 14.76 -1.08
C ASP A 41 -4.51 14.95 -1.46
N THR A 42 -5.22 13.86 -1.67
CA THR A 42 -6.69 13.86 -1.75
C THR A 42 -7.25 13.49 -0.39
N PRO A 43 -8.52 13.83 -0.06
CA PRO A 43 -9.05 13.63 1.30
C PRO A 43 -8.94 12.20 1.82
N GLY A 44 -9.37 11.22 1.04
CA GLY A 44 -9.31 9.81 1.47
C GLY A 44 -7.88 9.29 1.58
N CYS A 45 -7.04 9.60 0.60
CA CYS A 45 -5.64 9.16 0.60
C CYS A 45 -4.86 9.80 1.73
N THR A 46 -5.14 11.05 2.06
CA THR A 46 -4.51 11.75 3.17
C THR A 46 -4.89 11.11 4.51
N LYS A 47 -6.17 10.79 4.71
CA LYS A 47 -6.63 10.14 5.94
C LYS A 47 -6.01 8.76 6.11
N GLU A 48 -5.91 8.00 5.04
CA GLU A 48 -5.28 6.67 5.07
C GLU A 48 -3.79 6.77 5.42
N ALA A 49 -3.06 7.66 4.75
CA ALA A 49 -1.63 7.86 5.00
C ALA A 49 -1.37 8.33 6.43
N CYS A 50 -2.15 9.30 6.90
CA CYS A 50 -2.02 9.82 8.26
C CYS A 50 -2.37 8.78 9.31
N GLY A 51 -3.32 7.88 9.02
CA GLY A 51 -3.64 6.76 9.89
C GLY A 51 -2.46 5.80 10.06
N PHE A 52 -1.80 5.43 8.97
CA PHE A 52 -0.58 4.62 9.04
C PHE A 52 0.54 5.34 9.77
N ARG A 53 0.70 6.65 9.54
CA ARG A 53 1.67 7.47 10.27
C ARG A 53 1.42 7.43 11.78
N ASP A 54 0.17 7.60 12.19
CA ASP A 54 -0.20 7.64 13.60
C ASP A 54 0.03 6.30 14.30
N HIS A 55 -0.05 5.19 13.57
CA HIS A 55 0.22 3.84 14.07
C HIS A 55 1.65 3.37 13.84
N TRP A 56 2.53 4.23 13.35
CA TRP A 56 3.87 3.81 12.89
C TRP A 56 4.68 3.05 13.93
N LYS A 57 4.72 3.53 15.17
CA LYS A 57 5.46 2.86 16.23
C LYS A 57 4.91 1.46 16.52
N LYS A 58 3.59 1.31 16.53
CA LYS A 58 2.94 0.02 16.77
C LYS A 58 3.18 -0.94 15.62
N LEU A 59 3.16 -0.43 14.38
CA LEU A 59 3.46 -1.22 13.19
C LEU A 59 4.91 -1.72 13.23
N GLN A 60 5.85 -0.86 13.60
CA GLN A 60 7.26 -1.25 13.72
C GLN A 60 7.45 -2.34 14.79
N LYS A 61 6.72 -2.29 15.89
CA LYS A 61 6.77 -3.34 16.92
C LYS A 61 6.32 -4.69 16.39
N GLN A 62 5.45 -4.70 15.38
CA GLN A 62 5.00 -5.93 14.71
C GLN A 62 5.96 -6.37 13.59
N GLY A 63 7.12 -5.71 13.46
CA GLY A 63 8.07 -6.00 12.40
C GLY A 63 7.53 -5.62 11.02
N ALA A 64 6.63 -4.64 10.96
CA ALA A 64 5.97 -4.26 9.72
C ALA A 64 6.62 -3.03 9.07
N VAL A 65 6.63 -3.05 7.75
CA VAL A 65 7.02 -1.94 6.88
C VAL A 65 5.81 -1.56 6.05
N VAL A 66 5.59 -0.28 5.82
CA VAL A 66 4.48 0.20 4.99
C VAL A 66 5.04 0.79 3.70
N LEU A 67 4.50 0.34 2.58
CA LEU A 67 4.81 0.88 1.25
C LEU A 67 3.51 1.36 0.61
N GLY A 68 3.42 2.65 0.33
CA GLY A 68 2.28 3.22 -0.38
C GLY A 68 2.62 3.32 -1.87
N ILE A 69 1.70 2.91 -2.74
CA ILE A 69 1.91 2.92 -4.19
C ILE A 69 0.77 3.68 -4.87
N SER A 70 1.12 4.66 -5.68
CA SER A 70 0.17 5.40 -6.52
C SER A 70 0.79 5.71 -7.87
N PRO A 71 -0.01 6.20 -8.85
CA PRO A 71 0.54 6.61 -10.15
C PRO A 71 1.30 7.94 -10.10
N ASP A 72 1.32 8.62 -8.94
CA ASP A 72 2.00 9.91 -8.79
C ASP A 72 3.51 9.79 -8.99
N ASP A 73 4.14 10.91 -9.35
CA ASP A 73 5.58 10.98 -9.57
C ASP A 73 6.37 11.28 -8.28
N GLU A 74 7.68 11.34 -8.40
CA GLU A 74 8.59 11.58 -7.28
C GLU A 74 8.33 12.92 -6.61
N ARG A 75 8.08 13.96 -7.41
CA ARG A 75 7.83 15.30 -6.91
C ARG A 75 6.55 15.37 -6.07
N SER A 76 5.49 14.74 -6.54
CA SER A 76 4.23 14.65 -5.82
C SER A 76 4.40 13.92 -4.49
N HIS A 77 5.08 12.78 -4.51
CA HIS A 77 5.35 12.00 -3.29
C HIS A 77 6.21 12.79 -2.28
N LYS A 78 7.23 13.50 -2.75
CA LYS A 78 8.04 14.35 -1.86
C LYS A 78 7.20 15.38 -1.13
N ALA A 79 6.33 16.07 -1.88
CA ALA A 79 5.46 17.09 -1.31
C ALA A 79 4.49 16.51 -0.29
N PHE A 80 3.90 15.35 -0.60
CA PHE A 80 2.95 14.67 0.27
C PHE A 80 3.62 14.22 1.57
N ILE A 81 4.78 13.57 1.46
CA ILE A 81 5.57 13.12 2.62
C ILE A 81 5.92 14.32 3.52
N ALA A 82 6.41 15.41 2.93
CA ALA A 82 6.80 16.60 3.68
C ALA A 82 5.61 17.25 4.37
N LYS A 83 4.49 17.38 3.67
CA LYS A 83 3.29 18.05 4.17
C LYS A 83 2.71 17.36 5.41
N TYR A 84 2.68 16.02 5.41
CA TYR A 84 2.06 15.25 6.48
C TYR A 84 3.06 14.49 7.34
N LYS A 85 4.36 14.68 7.11
CA LYS A 85 5.45 14.02 7.87
C LYS A 85 5.29 12.50 7.89
N LEU A 86 5.13 11.92 6.70
CA LEU A 86 4.94 10.49 6.56
C LEU A 86 6.27 9.75 6.81
N PRO A 87 6.33 8.81 7.77
CA PRO A 87 7.58 8.12 8.11
C PRO A 87 7.88 6.90 7.26
N PHE A 88 6.99 6.54 6.35
CA PHE A 88 7.12 5.35 5.51
C PHE A 88 7.34 5.75 4.05
N THR A 89 7.66 4.74 3.23
CA THR A 89 8.04 4.95 1.83
C THR A 89 6.82 5.00 0.91
N LEU A 90 6.82 5.96 0.00
CA LEU A 90 5.86 6.03 -1.10
C LEU A 90 6.59 5.69 -2.40
N LEU A 91 5.97 4.85 -3.23
CA LEU A 91 6.53 4.37 -4.49
C LEU A 91 5.72 4.87 -5.68
N CYS A 92 6.42 5.12 -6.78
CA CYS A 92 5.84 5.65 -8.01
C CYS A 92 5.55 4.52 -9.00
N ASP A 93 4.29 4.40 -9.44
CA ASP A 93 3.87 3.44 -10.45
C ASP A 93 3.11 4.15 -11.58
N PRO A 94 3.78 5.06 -12.33
CA PRO A 94 3.10 5.89 -13.33
C PRO A 94 2.45 5.09 -14.45
N ASP A 95 3.01 3.93 -14.80
CA ASP A 95 2.47 3.05 -15.83
C ASP A 95 1.37 2.12 -15.34
N LYS A 96 1.13 2.09 -14.02
CA LYS A 96 0.11 1.28 -13.35
C LYS A 96 0.30 -0.23 -13.56
N LYS A 97 1.51 -0.66 -13.90
CA LYS A 97 1.83 -2.08 -14.13
C LYS A 97 1.82 -2.89 -12.86
N VAL A 98 2.41 -2.38 -11.80
CA VAL A 98 2.42 -3.06 -10.50
C VAL A 98 1.01 -3.08 -9.92
N MET A 99 0.29 -1.96 -10.02
CA MET A 99 -1.11 -1.90 -9.60
C MET A 99 -1.96 -2.97 -10.28
N ALA A 100 -1.80 -3.13 -11.59
CA ALA A 100 -2.52 -4.14 -12.36
C ALA A 100 -2.19 -5.56 -11.88
N LYS A 101 -0.91 -5.85 -11.64
CA LYS A 101 -0.46 -7.16 -11.10
C LYS A 101 -1.12 -7.48 -9.77
N TYR A 102 -1.35 -6.47 -8.94
CA TYR A 102 -1.90 -6.65 -7.59
C TYR A 102 -3.43 -6.53 -7.56
N GLY A 103 -4.08 -6.38 -8.72
CA GLY A 103 -5.52 -6.21 -8.79
C GLY A 103 -6.00 -4.85 -8.29
N ALA A 104 -5.10 -3.86 -8.23
CA ALA A 104 -5.37 -2.52 -7.73
C ALA A 104 -5.69 -1.53 -8.84
N TYR A 105 -5.76 -1.99 -10.08
CA TYR A 105 -6.13 -1.17 -11.24
C TYR A 105 -7.02 -1.98 -12.16
N GLY A 106 -8.16 -1.42 -12.54
CA GLY A 106 -9.10 -2.09 -13.41
C GLY A 106 -10.48 -1.46 -13.35
N GLU A 107 -11.49 -2.24 -13.72
CA GLU A 107 -12.87 -1.80 -13.69
C GLU A 107 -13.38 -1.64 -12.25
N LYS A 108 -14.07 -0.54 -12.01
CA LYS A 108 -14.73 -0.28 -10.73
C LYS A 108 -16.04 0.47 -10.97
N MET A 109 -16.95 0.39 -10.01
CA MET A 109 -18.19 1.14 -10.04
C MET A 109 -18.01 2.46 -9.29
N MET A 110 -18.42 3.56 -9.95
CA MET A 110 -18.38 4.87 -9.33
C MET A 110 -19.66 5.61 -9.72
N TYR A 111 -20.46 5.96 -8.72
CA TYR A 111 -21.77 6.62 -8.90
C TYR A 111 -22.68 5.85 -9.86
N GLY A 112 -22.71 4.52 -9.73
CA GLY A 112 -23.53 3.66 -10.57
C GLY A 112 -23.02 3.40 -11.98
N LYS A 113 -21.86 3.94 -12.34
CA LYS A 113 -21.24 3.77 -13.66
C LYS A 113 -19.97 2.96 -13.58
N LYS A 114 -19.74 2.12 -14.60
CA LYS A 114 -18.48 1.42 -14.76
C LYS A 114 -17.41 2.42 -15.18
N THR A 115 -16.26 2.40 -14.49
CA THR A 115 -15.09 3.19 -14.86
C THR A 115 -13.83 2.34 -14.68
N VAL A 116 -12.74 2.78 -15.27
CA VAL A 116 -11.43 2.13 -15.11
C VAL A 116 -10.55 3.06 -14.30
N GLY A 117 -9.89 2.53 -13.29
CA GLY A 117 -9.00 3.34 -12.46
C GLY A 117 -8.39 2.55 -11.33
N VAL A 118 -7.74 3.27 -10.44
CA VAL A 118 -7.10 2.68 -9.25
C VAL A 118 -8.17 2.19 -8.29
N ILE A 119 -8.01 0.96 -7.83
CA ILE A 119 -8.86 0.36 -6.81
C ILE A 119 -8.08 0.40 -5.50
N ARG A 120 -8.58 1.17 -4.53
CA ARG A 120 -7.96 1.25 -3.21
C ARG A 120 -7.97 -0.14 -2.58
N SER A 121 -6.77 -0.65 -2.29
CA SER A 121 -6.59 -2.01 -1.80
C SER A 121 -5.29 -2.12 -1.01
N THR A 122 -5.13 -3.20 -0.25
CA THR A 122 -3.93 -3.43 0.54
C THR A 122 -3.59 -4.91 0.52
N VAL A 123 -2.31 -5.22 0.45
CA VAL A 123 -1.81 -6.59 0.55
C VAL A 123 -0.81 -6.65 1.71
N TRP A 124 -1.01 -7.60 2.60
CA TRP A 124 -0.05 -7.92 3.65
C TRP A 124 0.80 -9.08 3.18
N VAL A 125 2.08 -8.81 2.95
CA VAL A 125 3.08 -9.81 2.57
C VAL A 125 3.84 -10.21 3.84
N GLY A 126 3.83 -11.49 4.16
CA GLY A 126 4.53 -11.99 5.34
C GLY A 126 6.04 -12.02 5.17
N ALA A 127 6.75 -12.32 6.26
CA ALA A 127 8.21 -12.37 6.27
C ALA A 127 8.80 -13.38 5.29
N ASP A 128 8.04 -14.41 4.94
CA ASP A 128 8.44 -15.44 3.96
C ASP A 128 8.16 -15.02 2.50
N GLY A 129 7.61 -13.83 2.28
CA GLY A 129 7.27 -13.35 0.94
C GLY A 129 5.92 -13.83 0.42
N LYS A 130 5.16 -14.53 1.23
CA LYS A 130 3.82 -14.99 0.84
C LYS A 130 2.74 -14.04 1.31
N VAL A 131 1.67 -13.93 0.53
CA VAL A 131 0.53 -13.08 0.86
C VAL A 131 -0.21 -13.66 2.06
N LYS A 132 -0.32 -12.91 3.13
CA LYS A 132 -1.07 -13.30 4.33
C LYS A 132 -2.51 -12.84 4.29
N LYS A 133 -2.75 -11.64 3.77
CA LYS A 133 -4.11 -11.10 3.66
C LYS A 133 -4.20 -10.10 2.51
N HIS A 134 -5.35 -10.08 1.86
CA HIS A 134 -5.62 -9.16 0.77
C HIS A 134 -6.96 -8.45 1.01
N TRP A 135 -6.89 -7.17 1.31
CA TRP A 135 -8.07 -6.30 1.35
C TRP A 135 -8.28 -5.78 -0.08
N LYS A 136 -9.10 -6.50 -0.83
CA LYS A 136 -9.30 -6.26 -2.26
C LYS A 136 -9.90 -4.90 -2.59
N ARG A 137 -10.74 -4.39 -1.70
CA ARG A 137 -11.38 -3.08 -1.83
C ARG A 137 -11.48 -2.44 -0.46
N VAL A 138 -10.93 -1.24 -0.34
CA VAL A 138 -10.98 -0.48 0.90
C VAL A 138 -12.05 0.61 0.75
N ALA A 139 -13.19 0.40 1.39
CA ALA A 139 -14.32 1.33 1.31
C ALA A 139 -14.13 2.57 2.19
N LYS A 140 -13.51 2.39 3.36
CA LYS A 140 -13.30 3.47 4.32
C LYS A 140 -11.81 3.68 4.58
N ALA A 141 -11.21 4.59 3.83
CA ALA A 141 -9.78 4.86 3.92
C ALA A 141 -9.33 5.28 5.33
N ALA A 142 -10.14 6.08 6.03
CA ALA A 142 -9.81 6.58 7.36
C ALA A 142 -9.71 5.46 8.41
N ASP A 143 -10.53 4.41 8.29
CA ASP A 143 -10.58 3.31 9.26
C ASP A 143 -9.62 2.17 8.91
N HIS A 144 -9.12 2.14 7.69
CA HIS A 144 -8.34 1.02 7.19
C HIS A 144 -7.03 0.77 7.95
N PRO A 145 -6.23 1.82 8.29
CA PRO A 145 -5.01 1.59 9.06
C PRO A 145 -5.24 0.89 10.39
N ASP A 146 -6.36 1.17 11.07
CA ASP A 146 -6.73 0.50 12.31
C ASP A 146 -6.95 -0.99 12.07
N LYS A 147 -7.63 -1.34 10.99
CA LYS A 147 -7.91 -2.74 10.63
C LYS A 147 -6.64 -3.51 10.27
N VAL A 148 -5.71 -2.86 9.59
CA VAL A 148 -4.41 -3.46 9.26
C VAL A 148 -3.63 -3.74 10.54
N LEU A 149 -3.57 -2.77 11.44
CA LEU A 149 -2.86 -2.93 12.72
C LEU A 149 -3.48 -4.06 13.54
N GLU A 150 -4.82 -4.12 13.63
CA GLU A 150 -5.53 -5.19 14.33
C GLU A 150 -5.18 -6.57 13.76
N ALA A 151 -5.13 -6.68 12.43
CA ALA A 151 -4.79 -7.94 11.76
C ALA A 151 -3.36 -8.39 12.10
N LEU A 152 -2.41 -7.46 12.11
CA LEU A 152 -1.02 -7.75 12.49
C LEU A 152 -0.91 -8.16 13.95
N GLN A 153 -1.62 -7.48 14.85
CA GLN A 153 -1.61 -7.78 16.28
C GLN A 153 -2.26 -9.13 16.59
N ALA A 154 -3.28 -9.51 15.83
CA ALA A 154 -3.96 -10.79 16.01
C ALA A 154 -3.14 -11.98 15.50
N ASP A 155 -2.18 -11.74 14.62
CA ASP A 155 -1.31 -12.79 14.06
C ASP A 155 -0.13 -13.05 14.99
N ILE A 156 -0.40 -13.28 16.25
CA ILE A 156 0.62 -13.60 17.23
C ILE A 156 0.70 -15.12 17.32
N GLY A 157 1.65 -15.67 16.64
CA GLY A 157 1.66 -17.08 16.78
C GLY A 157 2.79 -17.75 16.29
#